data_a8e544deb82d49423d214d193b24d68a
#
_entry.id   a8e544deb82d49423d214d193b24d68a
#
_cell.length_a   1.000
_cell.length_b   1.000
_cell.length_c   1.000
_cell.angle_alpha   90.00
_cell.angle_beta   90.00
_cell.angle_gamma   90.00
#
_symmetry.space_group_name_H-M   'P 1'
#
loop_
_entity.id
_entity.type
_entity.pdbx_description
1 polymer ?
#
loop_
_entity_poly.entity_id
_entity_poly.type
_entity_poly.pdbx_seq_one_letter_code
_entity_poly.pdbx_strand_id
1 'polypeptide(L)'
;MDKPFLDKLRKIDPYVPGEQPKTADIIKLNANENPYPPAPGVTEVLRTFDIAKLAIYPDANAKALKTAIAERFDLQPSQVFLGNGSDDVLALAFQSFFCSDKPILYPDITYSFYPVWCDLFRIPYENMPLDEDFCVNVRDYDKPNGGIVLPNPNAPTGRGVTLEFLEDLLQHNQDCVVIIDEAYVDFGAQSAVPLLDKYENLLIVQTTSKSRSLAGMRIGYALGSETLISTLEAVKNSYNSYTMDAIALAVGEASIRDEDYFQQTCRKVSTTRDRSAEALRALGFTVLPSLTNFLFVTHPNKKAPDIFAALREKGIFIRYFKLPRIDNYLRITVGTDEQMDKLIAALKEIL
;
A
#
# COMPACT_ATOMS: atom_id res chain seq x y z
N MET A 1 -38.77 23.53 1.89
CA MET A 1 -38.25 23.96 3.21
C MET A 1 -36.73 24.10 3.09
N ASP A 2 -36.24 25.30 3.31
CA ASP A 2 -34.81 25.59 3.35
C ASP A 2 -34.21 24.85 4.53
N LYS A 3 -33.12 24.09 4.28
CA LYS A 3 -32.42 23.36 5.35
C LYS A 3 -31.00 23.94 5.51
N PRO A 4 -30.89 25.07 6.23
CA PRO A 4 -29.64 25.84 6.34
C PRO A 4 -28.44 25.04 6.90
N PHE A 5 -28.71 23.91 7.60
CA PHE A 5 -27.64 23.04 8.11
C PHE A 5 -26.89 22.30 7.02
N LEU A 6 -27.48 22.09 5.82
CA LEU A 6 -26.84 21.39 4.72
C LEU A 6 -25.58 22.11 4.23
N ASP A 7 -25.56 23.44 4.30
CA ASP A 7 -24.40 24.24 3.90
C ASP A 7 -23.24 24.16 4.91
N LYS A 8 -23.53 23.66 6.12
CA LYS A 8 -22.54 23.48 7.21
C LYS A 8 -21.94 22.07 7.22
N LEU A 9 -22.46 21.15 6.40
CA LEU A 9 -21.93 19.80 6.31
C LEU A 9 -20.63 19.81 5.50
N ARG A 10 -19.70 18.93 5.91
CA ARG A 10 -18.46 18.74 5.15
C ARG A 10 -18.80 18.13 3.78
N LYS A 11 -18.33 18.78 2.72
CA LYS A 11 -18.40 18.27 1.35
C LYS A 11 -17.03 17.71 1.01
N ILE A 12 -16.98 16.42 0.62
CA ILE A 12 -15.76 15.71 0.25
C ILE A 12 -16.09 14.64 -0.76
N ASP A 13 -15.20 14.43 -1.71
CA ASP A 13 -15.26 13.31 -2.65
C ASP A 13 -14.47 12.13 -2.06
N PRO A 14 -15.17 11.05 -1.61
CA PRO A 14 -14.49 9.94 -0.97
C PRO A 14 -13.74 9.07 -1.97
N TYR A 15 -12.75 8.33 -1.48
CA TYR A 15 -12.13 7.25 -2.24
C TYR A 15 -13.16 6.20 -2.67
N VAL A 16 -13.07 5.76 -3.93
CA VAL A 16 -13.94 4.71 -4.48
C VAL A 16 -13.16 3.39 -4.52
N PRO A 17 -13.51 2.41 -3.66
CA PRO A 17 -12.88 1.10 -3.67
C PRO A 17 -13.02 0.38 -5.00
N GLY A 18 -12.08 -0.53 -5.30
CA GLY A 18 -12.22 -1.45 -6.43
C GLY A 18 -13.45 -2.34 -6.28
N GLU A 19 -14.01 -2.77 -7.41
CA GLU A 19 -15.16 -3.67 -7.45
C GLU A 19 -14.89 -4.94 -6.63
N GLN A 20 -15.88 -5.35 -5.82
CA GLN A 20 -15.88 -6.58 -5.04
C GLN A 20 -16.94 -7.52 -5.63
N PRO A 21 -16.60 -8.35 -6.63
CA PRO A 21 -17.55 -9.29 -7.23
C PRO A 21 -17.96 -10.35 -6.21
N LYS A 22 -19.26 -10.69 -6.21
CA LYS A 22 -19.86 -11.64 -5.24
C LYS A 22 -20.23 -12.99 -5.87
N THR A 23 -19.98 -13.17 -7.15
CA THR A 23 -20.28 -14.42 -7.87
C THR A 23 -19.23 -15.50 -7.59
N ALA A 24 -19.65 -16.77 -7.56
CA ALA A 24 -18.75 -17.92 -7.53
C ALA A 24 -18.00 -18.06 -8.88
N ASP A 25 -16.87 -18.77 -8.87
CA ASP A 25 -16.06 -19.10 -10.06
C ASP A 25 -15.45 -17.91 -10.82
N ILE A 26 -15.05 -16.87 -10.08
CA ILE A 26 -14.34 -15.73 -10.64
C ILE A 26 -12.83 -15.81 -10.39
N ILE A 27 -12.05 -15.15 -11.25
CA ILE A 27 -10.63 -14.88 -11.05
C ILE A 27 -10.49 -13.40 -10.67
N LYS A 28 -10.21 -13.12 -9.39
CA LYS A 28 -10.11 -11.77 -8.85
C LYS A 28 -8.67 -11.28 -8.85
N LEU A 29 -8.32 -10.43 -9.82
CA LEU A 29 -6.97 -9.87 -10.01
C LEU A 29 -6.99 -8.33 -10.02
N ASN A 30 -7.83 -7.71 -9.18
CA ASN A 30 -8.08 -6.25 -9.22
C ASN A 30 -7.72 -5.47 -7.96
N ALA A 31 -7.45 -6.14 -6.83
CA ALA A 31 -7.30 -5.49 -5.53
C ALA A 31 -5.93 -5.70 -4.87
N ASN A 32 -4.96 -6.26 -5.58
CA ASN A 32 -3.60 -6.53 -5.09
C ASN A 32 -3.59 -7.38 -3.81
N GLU A 33 -4.56 -8.31 -3.70
CA GLU A 33 -4.58 -9.31 -2.63
C GLU A 33 -3.55 -10.40 -2.91
N ASN A 34 -3.05 -11.03 -1.84
CA ASN A 34 -2.14 -12.16 -1.98
C ASN A 34 -2.94 -13.42 -2.37
N PRO A 35 -2.52 -14.21 -3.38
CA PRO A 35 -3.24 -15.41 -3.78
C PRO A 35 -3.03 -16.62 -2.83
N TYR A 36 -2.09 -16.53 -1.91
CA TYR A 36 -1.79 -17.58 -0.93
C TYR A 36 -2.45 -17.28 0.41
N PRO A 37 -2.80 -18.29 1.21
CA PRO A 37 -3.37 -18.11 2.54
C PRO A 37 -2.36 -17.42 3.49
N PRO A 38 -2.84 -16.91 4.64
CA PRO A 38 -1.96 -16.47 5.73
C PRO A 38 -1.05 -17.58 6.25
N ALA A 39 0.00 -17.19 7.00
CA ALA A 39 0.94 -18.11 7.61
C ALA A 39 0.23 -19.18 8.49
N PRO A 40 0.74 -20.41 8.56
CA PRO A 40 0.13 -21.49 9.34
C PRO A 40 -0.12 -21.14 10.82
N GLY A 41 0.79 -20.37 11.43
CA GLY A 41 0.65 -19.90 12.81
C GLY A 41 -0.58 -19.02 13.04
N VAL A 42 -1.07 -18.32 12.00
CA VAL A 42 -2.32 -17.55 12.06
C VAL A 42 -3.52 -18.47 12.29
N THR A 43 -3.57 -19.60 11.59
CA THR A 43 -4.64 -20.60 11.75
C THR A 43 -4.66 -21.15 13.18
N GLU A 44 -3.47 -21.44 13.75
CA GLU A 44 -3.37 -21.94 15.12
C GLU A 44 -3.83 -20.91 16.14
N VAL A 45 -3.44 -19.65 15.99
CA VAL A 45 -3.92 -18.54 16.83
C VAL A 45 -5.44 -18.45 16.80
N LEU A 46 -6.06 -18.47 15.61
CA LEU A 46 -7.51 -18.37 15.49
C LEU A 46 -8.24 -19.56 16.11
N ARG A 47 -7.66 -20.76 16.02
CA ARG A 47 -8.23 -21.98 16.58
C ARG A 47 -8.17 -22.03 18.12
N THR A 48 -7.12 -21.44 18.71
CA THR A 48 -6.86 -21.48 20.15
C THR A 48 -7.19 -20.18 20.87
N PHE A 49 -7.70 -19.18 20.14
CA PHE A 49 -8.01 -17.87 20.72
C PHE A 49 -9.10 -18.00 21.80
N ASP A 50 -8.79 -17.49 22.99
CA ASP A 50 -9.73 -17.44 24.09
C ASP A 50 -10.79 -16.35 23.83
N ILE A 51 -11.99 -16.78 23.44
CA ILE A 51 -13.12 -15.90 23.12
C ILE A 51 -13.51 -15.01 24.31
N ALA A 52 -13.26 -15.43 25.55
CA ALA A 52 -13.56 -14.60 26.73
C ALA A 52 -12.77 -13.27 26.72
N LYS A 53 -11.61 -13.22 26.06
CA LYS A 53 -10.83 -11.99 25.89
C LYS A 53 -11.53 -10.91 25.05
N LEU A 54 -12.54 -11.26 24.26
CA LEU A 54 -13.32 -10.28 23.51
C LEU A 54 -14.23 -9.40 24.38
N ALA A 55 -14.46 -9.80 25.63
CA ALA A 55 -15.25 -9.01 26.60
C ALA A 55 -14.49 -7.83 27.21
N ILE A 56 -13.18 -7.75 27.01
CA ILE A 56 -12.31 -6.71 27.59
C ILE A 56 -11.55 -5.97 26.50
N TYR A 57 -11.17 -4.71 26.76
CA TYR A 57 -10.33 -3.97 25.84
C TYR A 57 -8.97 -4.67 25.64
N PRO A 58 -8.44 -4.68 24.41
CA PRO A 58 -7.10 -5.21 24.13
C PRO A 58 -6.02 -4.30 24.70
N ASP A 59 -4.76 -4.74 24.60
CA ASP A 59 -3.60 -3.90 24.95
C ASP A 59 -3.54 -2.66 24.05
N ALA A 60 -3.82 -1.48 24.61
CA ALA A 60 -3.79 -0.20 23.90
C ALA A 60 -2.40 0.13 23.32
N ASN A 61 -1.34 -0.40 23.91
CA ASN A 61 0.05 -0.23 23.45
C ASN A 61 0.49 -1.30 22.45
N ALA A 62 -0.32 -2.36 22.23
CA ALA A 62 -0.03 -3.44 21.30
C ALA A 62 1.38 -4.02 21.45
N LYS A 63 1.85 -4.16 22.68
CA LYS A 63 3.25 -4.43 23.05
C LYS A 63 3.83 -5.67 22.34
N ALA A 64 3.09 -6.77 22.29
CA ALA A 64 3.57 -8.02 21.71
C ALA A 64 3.85 -7.88 20.21
N LEU A 65 2.89 -7.31 19.46
CA LEU A 65 3.04 -7.10 18.01
C LEU A 65 4.12 -6.04 17.70
N LYS A 66 4.18 -4.92 18.45
CA LYS A 66 5.26 -3.93 18.31
C LYS A 66 6.64 -4.55 18.53
N THR A 67 6.78 -5.39 19.56
CA THR A 67 8.03 -6.09 19.84
C THR A 67 8.41 -7.02 18.68
N ALA A 68 7.47 -7.80 18.15
CA ALA A 68 7.75 -8.70 17.03
C ALA A 68 8.19 -7.94 15.76
N ILE A 69 7.57 -6.78 15.49
CA ILE A 69 7.97 -5.93 14.36
C ILE A 69 9.34 -5.31 14.62
N ALA A 70 9.59 -4.78 15.81
CA ALA A 70 10.88 -4.19 16.16
C ALA A 70 12.02 -5.21 16.04
N GLU A 71 11.85 -6.43 16.58
CA GLU A 71 12.80 -7.53 16.44
C GLU A 71 13.11 -7.86 14.98
N ARG A 72 12.10 -7.86 14.10
CA ARG A 72 12.27 -8.14 12.67
C ARG A 72 13.16 -7.12 11.95
N PHE A 73 13.12 -5.86 12.36
CA PHE A 73 13.83 -4.75 11.72
C PHE A 73 15.06 -4.26 12.51
N ASP A 74 15.43 -4.92 13.59
CA ASP A 74 16.51 -4.52 14.51
C ASP A 74 16.29 -3.10 15.08
N LEU A 75 15.04 -2.81 15.48
CA LEU A 75 14.59 -1.53 16.03
C LEU A 75 14.13 -1.69 17.49
N GLN A 76 13.87 -0.56 18.16
CA GLN A 76 13.19 -0.56 19.45
C GLN A 76 11.66 -0.50 19.28
N PRO A 77 10.86 -1.08 20.18
CA PRO A 77 9.39 -0.96 20.13
C PRO A 77 8.87 0.48 20.15
N SER A 78 9.64 1.44 20.69
CA SER A 78 9.36 2.88 20.65
C SER A 78 9.49 3.51 19.25
N GLN A 79 10.10 2.80 18.31
CA GLN A 79 10.23 3.19 16.90
C GLN A 79 9.15 2.57 16.01
N VAL A 80 8.15 1.87 16.59
CA VAL A 80 7.07 1.18 15.88
C VAL A 80 5.72 1.77 16.26
N PHE A 81 4.93 2.16 15.27
CA PHE A 81 3.52 2.56 15.41
C PHE A 81 2.61 1.54 14.74
N LEU A 82 1.41 1.31 15.29
CA LEU A 82 0.39 0.40 14.73
C LEU A 82 -0.93 1.14 14.49
N GLY A 83 -1.59 0.80 13.37
CA GLY A 83 -2.91 1.30 13.01
C GLY A 83 -3.78 0.27 12.29
N ASN A 84 -5.04 0.61 12.10
CA ASN A 84 -6.05 -0.26 11.48
C ASN A 84 -5.90 -0.30 9.95
N GLY A 85 -4.80 -0.85 9.48
CA GLY A 85 -4.31 -0.83 8.10
C GLY A 85 -3.41 0.37 7.82
N SER A 86 -2.63 0.30 6.74
CA SER A 86 -1.77 1.41 6.32
C SER A 86 -2.56 2.69 6.00
N ASP A 87 -3.84 2.58 5.61
CA ASP A 87 -4.70 3.73 5.38
C ASP A 87 -4.91 4.55 6.66
N ASP A 88 -5.15 3.88 7.81
CA ASP A 88 -5.26 4.52 9.12
C ASP A 88 -3.93 5.15 9.55
N VAL A 89 -2.82 4.41 9.38
CA VAL A 89 -1.46 4.90 9.68
C VAL A 89 -1.13 6.15 8.87
N LEU A 90 -1.38 6.13 7.56
CA LEU A 90 -1.13 7.27 6.66
C LEU A 90 -2.06 8.45 7.01
N ALA A 91 -3.35 8.21 7.24
CA ALA A 91 -4.27 9.27 7.61
C ALA A 91 -3.87 9.97 8.91
N LEU A 92 -3.41 9.21 9.91
CA LEU A 92 -2.86 9.75 11.16
C LEU A 92 -1.54 10.52 10.92
N ALA A 93 -0.66 9.99 10.04
CA ALA A 93 0.59 10.66 9.69
C ALA A 93 0.34 12.00 8.99
N PHE A 94 -0.63 12.07 8.06
CA PHE A 94 -1.04 13.33 7.43
C PHE A 94 -1.53 14.36 8.46
N GLN A 95 -2.33 13.93 9.41
CA GLN A 95 -2.80 14.81 10.50
C GLN A 95 -1.69 15.25 11.45
N SER A 96 -0.70 14.39 11.67
CA SER A 96 0.37 14.63 12.66
C SER A 96 1.48 15.52 12.13
N PHE A 97 1.82 15.43 10.85
CA PHE A 97 3.06 15.99 10.32
C PHE A 97 2.86 17.10 9.28
N PHE A 98 1.73 17.14 8.61
CA PHE A 98 1.49 18.11 7.53
C PHE A 98 0.60 19.27 8.01
N CYS A 99 1.08 19.97 9.04
CA CYS A 99 0.34 21.04 9.74
C CYS A 99 0.74 22.46 9.28
N SER A 100 1.54 22.59 8.20
CA SER A 100 1.98 23.90 7.70
C SER A 100 1.13 24.36 6.51
N ASP A 101 1.26 25.65 6.16
CA ASP A 101 0.63 26.22 4.96
C ASP A 101 1.39 25.89 3.67
N LYS A 102 2.55 25.22 3.76
CA LYS A 102 3.32 24.79 2.59
C LYS A 102 2.72 23.52 2.01
N PRO A 103 2.70 23.37 0.67
CA PRO A 103 2.16 22.15 0.05
C PRO A 103 3.04 20.94 0.35
N ILE A 104 2.41 19.78 0.58
CA ILE A 104 3.10 18.51 0.53
C ILE A 104 3.27 18.04 -0.92
N LEU A 105 4.31 17.25 -1.19
CA LEU A 105 4.65 16.78 -2.52
C LEU A 105 4.47 15.26 -2.62
N TYR A 106 3.83 14.81 -3.70
CA TYR A 106 3.74 13.39 -4.05
C TYR A 106 3.55 13.20 -5.56
N PRO A 107 3.82 12.00 -6.13
CA PRO A 107 3.71 11.77 -7.57
C PRO A 107 2.28 11.99 -8.10
N ASP A 108 2.15 12.48 -9.34
CA ASP A 108 0.87 12.75 -10.00
C ASP A 108 0.06 11.48 -10.32
N ILE A 109 0.75 10.36 -10.57
CA ILE A 109 0.15 9.05 -10.80
C ILE A 109 0.60 8.12 -9.68
N THR A 110 -0.22 8.03 -8.62
CA THR A 110 0.12 7.33 -7.38
C THR A 110 -1.14 6.82 -6.67
N TYR A 111 -1.02 6.49 -5.38
CA TYR A 111 -2.13 6.02 -4.57
C TYR A 111 -3.19 7.11 -4.40
N SER A 112 -4.38 6.84 -4.91
CA SER A 112 -5.46 7.83 -5.04
C SER A 112 -6.12 8.27 -3.71
N PHE A 113 -5.67 7.77 -2.58
CA PHE A 113 -6.07 8.26 -1.27
C PHE A 113 -5.34 9.52 -0.82
N TYR A 114 -4.14 9.79 -1.31
CA TYR A 114 -3.36 10.96 -0.88
C TYR A 114 -4.13 12.28 -1.06
N PRO A 115 -4.68 12.60 -2.26
CA PRO A 115 -5.51 13.81 -2.40
C PRO A 115 -6.76 13.79 -1.53
N VAL A 116 -7.37 12.62 -1.28
CA VAL A 116 -8.57 12.52 -0.42
C VAL A 116 -8.24 12.93 1.01
N TRP A 117 -7.10 12.52 1.56
CA TRP A 117 -6.65 12.96 2.88
C TRP A 117 -6.26 14.44 2.91
N CYS A 118 -5.60 14.93 1.85
CA CYS A 118 -5.30 16.36 1.74
C CYS A 118 -6.58 17.21 1.80
N ASP A 119 -7.60 16.85 1.04
CA ASP A 119 -8.89 17.54 1.03
C ASP A 119 -9.62 17.40 2.39
N LEU A 120 -9.60 16.20 2.97
CA LEU A 120 -10.22 15.91 4.26
C LEU A 120 -9.62 16.76 5.39
N PHE A 121 -8.31 16.89 5.43
CA PHE A 121 -7.57 17.58 6.48
C PHE A 121 -7.20 19.01 6.11
N ARG A 122 -7.53 19.47 4.88
CA ARG A 122 -7.20 20.79 4.35
C ARG A 122 -5.69 21.04 4.28
N ILE A 123 -4.95 20.05 3.87
CA ILE A 123 -3.51 20.09 3.65
C ILE A 123 -3.28 20.54 2.19
N PRO A 124 -2.56 21.64 1.95
CA PRO A 124 -2.19 22.00 0.59
C PRO A 124 -1.22 20.95 0.00
N TYR A 125 -1.37 20.69 -1.31
CA TYR A 125 -0.52 19.70 -1.98
C TYR A 125 -0.16 20.11 -3.41
N GLU A 126 0.91 19.55 -3.91
CA GLU A 126 1.35 19.70 -5.28
C GLU A 126 1.78 18.33 -5.84
N ASN A 127 1.28 18.01 -7.04
CA ASN A 127 1.61 16.76 -7.72
C ASN A 127 2.93 16.90 -8.50
N MET A 128 3.88 16.01 -8.23
CA MET A 128 5.14 15.94 -8.97
C MET A 128 4.98 15.01 -10.18
N PRO A 129 5.27 15.49 -11.40
CA PRO A 129 5.05 14.69 -12.60
C PRO A 129 6.01 13.50 -12.64
N LEU A 130 5.47 12.31 -12.90
CA LEU A 130 6.30 11.20 -13.34
C LEU A 130 6.74 11.42 -14.80
N ASP A 131 7.92 10.93 -15.17
CA ASP A 131 8.40 10.98 -16.53
C ASP A 131 7.56 10.09 -17.49
N GLU A 132 8.00 9.95 -18.75
CA GLU A 132 7.29 9.15 -19.76
C GLU A 132 7.32 7.64 -19.43
N ASP A 133 8.33 7.20 -18.70
CA ASP A 133 8.51 5.82 -18.20
C ASP A 133 7.91 5.61 -16.81
N PHE A 134 7.14 6.56 -16.30
CA PHE A 134 6.54 6.57 -14.96
C PHE A 134 7.58 6.47 -13.82
N CYS A 135 8.76 7.02 -14.01
CA CYS A 135 9.78 7.15 -12.99
C CYS A 135 9.69 8.50 -12.28
N VAL A 136 10.09 8.52 -11.01
CA VAL A 136 10.21 9.72 -10.19
C VAL A 136 11.54 10.40 -10.51
N ASN A 137 11.53 11.74 -10.63
CA ASN A 137 12.76 12.55 -10.66
C ASN A 137 12.96 13.19 -9.28
N VAL A 138 14.07 12.89 -8.60
CA VAL A 138 14.35 13.39 -7.24
C VAL A 138 14.43 14.92 -7.21
N ARG A 139 14.89 15.56 -8.29
CA ARG A 139 15.06 17.04 -8.36
C ARG A 139 13.73 17.80 -8.34
N ASP A 140 12.62 17.17 -8.70
CA ASP A 140 11.30 17.79 -8.62
C ASP A 140 10.87 18.05 -7.16
N TYR A 141 11.53 17.39 -6.20
CA TYR A 141 11.29 17.53 -4.76
C TYR A 141 12.25 18.51 -4.08
N ASP A 142 13.23 19.09 -4.81
CA ASP A 142 14.20 20.07 -4.29
C ASP A 142 13.60 21.47 -4.27
N LYS A 143 12.51 21.66 -3.53
CA LYS A 143 11.83 22.95 -3.38
C LYS A 143 11.17 23.07 -2.00
N PRO A 144 10.89 24.32 -1.55
CA PRO A 144 10.21 24.51 -0.26
C PRO A 144 8.87 23.77 -0.24
N ASN A 145 8.69 22.87 0.73
CA ASN A 145 7.50 22.05 0.87
C ASN A 145 7.12 21.84 2.33
N GLY A 146 5.91 21.32 2.58
CA GLY A 146 5.39 21.00 3.91
C GLY A 146 5.56 19.54 4.29
N GLY A 147 6.10 18.71 3.40
CA GLY A 147 6.31 17.27 3.56
C GLY A 147 6.30 16.53 2.23
N ILE A 148 6.79 15.30 2.24
CA ILE A 148 6.83 14.46 1.06
C ILE A 148 6.17 13.12 1.36
N VAL A 149 5.38 12.59 0.42
CA VAL A 149 4.87 11.22 0.45
C VAL A 149 5.29 10.52 -0.84
N LEU A 150 6.15 9.53 -0.72
CA LEU A 150 6.64 8.76 -1.85
C LEU A 150 6.36 7.27 -1.66
N PRO A 151 5.53 6.62 -2.50
CA PRO A 151 5.38 5.18 -2.46
C PRO A 151 6.56 4.48 -3.13
N ASN A 152 7.12 3.50 -2.46
CA ASN A 152 8.21 2.69 -2.97
C ASN A 152 8.00 1.19 -2.66
N PRO A 153 7.57 0.40 -3.67
CA PRO A 153 7.23 0.75 -5.06
C PRO A 153 5.90 1.49 -5.22
N ASN A 154 5.80 2.30 -6.28
CA ASN A 154 4.60 3.06 -6.59
C ASN A 154 3.44 2.18 -7.09
N ALA A 155 2.23 2.49 -6.71
CA ALA A 155 1.00 1.95 -7.31
C ALA A 155 0.22 3.10 -7.99
N PRO A 156 -0.21 2.97 -9.27
CA PRO A 156 -0.40 1.70 -10.01
C PRO A 156 0.77 1.27 -10.90
N THR A 157 1.87 2.01 -10.98
CA THR A 157 2.91 1.82 -12.00
C THR A 157 3.81 0.60 -11.76
N GLY A 158 3.99 0.19 -10.49
CA GLY A 158 4.89 -0.88 -10.09
C GLY A 158 6.37 -0.46 -9.99
N ARG A 159 6.69 0.79 -10.36
CA ARG A 159 8.06 1.33 -10.35
C ARG A 159 8.54 1.53 -8.92
N GLY A 160 9.78 1.20 -8.66
CA GLY A 160 10.47 1.50 -7.40
C GLY A 160 11.69 2.36 -7.65
N VAL A 161 12.23 2.93 -6.57
CA VAL A 161 13.47 3.69 -6.55
C VAL A 161 14.53 2.97 -5.72
N THR A 162 15.79 3.34 -5.89
CA THR A 162 16.90 2.76 -5.14
C THR A 162 17.06 3.41 -3.76
N LEU A 163 17.86 2.78 -2.89
CA LEU A 163 18.16 3.35 -1.57
C LEU A 163 18.94 4.66 -1.69
N GLU A 164 19.85 4.76 -2.66
CA GLU A 164 20.62 5.99 -2.94
C GLU A 164 19.69 7.14 -3.38
N PHE A 165 18.64 6.83 -4.16
CA PHE A 165 17.62 7.83 -4.51
C PHE A 165 16.89 8.34 -3.26
N LEU A 166 16.49 7.42 -2.37
CA LEU A 166 15.80 7.78 -1.12
C LEU A 166 16.72 8.59 -0.19
N GLU A 167 18.00 8.25 -0.14
CA GLU A 167 18.98 9.01 0.63
C GLU A 167 19.21 10.43 0.06
N ASP A 168 19.31 10.59 -1.27
CA ASP A 168 19.40 11.90 -1.93
C ASP A 168 18.14 12.75 -1.65
N LEU A 169 16.94 12.15 -1.73
CA LEU A 169 15.67 12.80 -1.38
C LEU A 169 15.69 13.34 0.06
N LEU A 170 16.12 12.52 1.02
CA LEU A 170 16.19 12.89 2.44
C LEU A 170 17.23 13.97 2.72
N GLN A 171 18.41 13.91 2.07
CA GLN A 171 19.46 14.92 2.21
C GLN A 171 19.00 16.33 1.83
N HIS A 172 18.14 16.44 0.81
CA HIS A 172 17.64 17.73 0.33
C HIS A 172 16.35 18.20 1.02
N ASN A 173 15.73 17.36 1.88
CA ASN A 173 14.45 17.66 2.52
C ASN A 173 14.48 17.42 4.04
N GLN A 174 15.49 17.98 4.73
CA GLN A 174 15.67 17.79 6.18
C GLN A 174 14.69 18.61 7.04
N ASP A 175 14.07 19.63 6.49
CA ASP A 175 13.18 20.56 7.19
C ASP A 175 11.72 20.06 7.28
N CYS A 176 11.41 18.91 6.72
CA CYS A 176 10.06 18.36 6.68
C CYS A 176 10.06 16.84 6.87
N VAL A 177 8.91 16.27 7.22
CA VAL A 177 8.75 14.81 7.30
C VAL A 177 8.64 14.22 5.90
N VAL A 178 9.41 13.16 5.65
CA VAL A 178 9.35 12.35 4.43
C VAL A 178 8.73 11.00 4.77
N ILE A 179 7.59 10.70 4.17
CA ILE A 179 6.89 9.42 4.33
C ILE A 179 7.20 8.55 3.11
N ILE A 180 7.78 7.37 3.34
CA ILE A 180 7.95 6.34 2.32
C ILE A 180 6.88 5.27 2.54
N ASP A 181 5.92 5.20 1.60
CA ASP A 181 4.85 4.19 1.62
C ASP A 181 5.35 2.91 0.97
N GLU A 182 5.67 1.93 1.80
CA GLU A 182 6.24 0.64 1.43
C GLU A 182 5.20 -0.50 1.39
N ALA A 183 3.96 -0.21 1.02
CA ALA A 183 2.90 -1.22 0.98
C ALA A 183 3.23 -2.46 0.12
N TYR A 184 4.18 -2.36 -0.80
CA TYR A 184 4.57 -3.43 -1.74
C TYR A 184 6.06 -3.78 -1.70
N VAL A 185 6.84 -3.25 -0.77
CA VAL A 185 8.31 -3.39 -0.72
C VAL A 185 8.79 -4.84 -0.73
N ASP A 186 8.05 -5.72 -0.09
CA ASP A 186 8.40 -7.14 0.10
C ASP A 186 8.45 -7.98 -1.21
N PHE A 187 7.98 -7.41 -2.34
CA PHE A 187 7.97 -8.11 -3.63
C PHE A 187 9.18 -7.81 -4.53
N GLY A 188 10.23 -7.19 -3.99
CA GLY A 188 11.51 -7.04 -4.68
C GLY A 188 12.09 -5.63 -4.68
N ALA A 189 11.48 -4.65 -3.99
CA ALA A 189 12.07 -3.33 -3.81
C ALA A 189 13.05 -3.28 -2.63
N GLN A 190 13.84 -2.22 -2.56
CA GLN A 190 14.69 -1.92 -1.42
C GLN A 190 13.92 -1.09 -0.39
N SER A 191 13.92 -1.52 0.86
CA SER A 191 13.31 -0.76 1.96
C SER A 191 14.20 0.40 2.39
N ALA A 192 13.58 1.50 2.83
CA ALA A 192 14.25 2.64 3.44
C ALA A 192 14.68 2.40 4.90
N VAL A 193 14.38 1.26 5.49
CA VAL A 193 14.71 0.94 6.91
C VAL A 193 16.18 1.23 7.26
N PRO A 194 17.20 0.91 6.41
CA PRO A 194 18.59 1.24 6.73
C PRO A 194 18.88 2.74 6.86
N LEU A 195 17.98 3.61 6.46
CA LEU A 195 18.15 5.07 6.55
C LEU A 195 17.57 5.66 7.85
N LEU A 196 16.82 4.87 8.66
CA LEU A 196 16.22 5.34 9.90
C LEU A 196 17.25 5.81 10.94
N ASP A 197 18.43 5.21 10.97
CA ASP A 197 19.50 5.61 11.89
C ASP A 197 20.15 6.95 11.51
N LYS A 198 19.96 7.40 10.26
CA LYS A 198 20.58 8.62 9.73
C LYS A 198 19.60 9.81 9.67
N TYR A 199 18.29 9.54 9.49
CA TYR A 199 17.29 10.57 9.19
C TYR A 199 16.13 10.51 10.16
N GLU A 200 16.11 11.38 11.15
CA GLU A 200 15.04 11.46 12.15
C GLU A 200 13.68 11.88 11.58
N ASN A 201 13.67 12.52 10.41
CA ASN A 201 12.48 12.96 9.70
C ASN A 201 11.89 11.92 8.72
N LEU A 202 12.47 10.71 8.66
CA LEU A 202 11.96 9.60 7.86
C LEU A 202 10.88 8.81 8.60
N LEU A 203 9.72 8.64 7.96
CA LEU A 203 8.68 7.70 8.38
C LEU A 203 8.46 6.67 7.28
N ILE A 204 8.53 5.39 7.61
CA ILE A 204 8.24 4.29 6.69
C ILE A 204 6.89 3.69 7.06
N VAL A 205 5.98 3.52 6.10
CA VAL A 205 4.68 2.89 6.34
C VAL A 205 4.58 1.58 5.59
N GLN A 206 4.25 0.51 6.30
CA GLN A 206 4.08 -0.84 5.75
C GLN A 206 2.73 -1.45 6.15
N THR A 207 2.38 -2.58 5.54
CA THR A 207 1.11 -3.27 5.78
C THR A 207 1.25 -4.79 5.68
N THR A 208 0.48 -5.52 6.48
CA THR A 208 0.35 -6.97 6.33
C THR A 208 -0.66 -7.39 5.26
N SER A 209 -1.38 -6.42 4.67
CA SER A 209 -2.47 -6.68 3.72
C SER A 209 -2.03 -7.33 2.42
N LYS A 210 -0.75 -7.16 2.01
CA LYS A 210 -0.24 -7.60 0.71
C LYS A 210 0.63 -8.84 0.85
N SER A 211 1.83 -8.68 1.36
CA SER A 211 2.83 -9.76 1.44
C SER A 211 2.47 -10.85 2.46
N ARG A 212 1.76 -10.51 3.54
CA ARG A 212 1.42 -11.45 4.62
C ARG A 212 -0.01 -11.99 4.54
N SER A 213 -0.74 -11.73 3.44
CA SER A 213 -2.09 -12.28 3.19
C SER A 213 -3.14 -11.92 4.26
N LEU A 214 -2.98 -10.77 4.93
CA LEU A 214 -3.85 -10.34 6.04
C LEU A 214 -4.69 -9.09 5.71
N ALA A 215 -5.08 -8.90 4.45
CA ALA A 215 -5.90 -7.76 4.05
C ALA A 215 -7.20 -7.63 4.87
N GLY A 216 -7.82 -8.76 5.24
CA GLY A 216 -9.03 -8.81 6.08
C GLY A 216 -8.79 -8.45 7.55
N MET A 217 -7.54 -8.52 8.04
CA MET A 217 -7.20 -8.23 9.45
C MET A 217 -6.88 -6.77 9.70
N ARG A 218 -6.73 -5.96 8.64
CA ARG A 218 -6.52 -4.51 8.76
C ARG A 218 -5.34 -4.15 9.67
N ILE A 219 -4.14 -4.63 9.41
CA ILE A 219 -2.94 -4.32 10.17
C ILE A 219 -1.98 -3.51 9.30
N GLY A 220 -1.69 -2.29 9.70
CA GLY A 220 -0.65 -1.43 9.17
C GLY A 220 0.29 -0.97 10.28
N TYR A 221 1.50 -0.60 9.91
CA TYR A 221 2.46 -0.07 10.87
C TYR A 221 3.37 0.97 10.24
N ALA A 222 3.92 1.84 11.10
CA ALA A 222 4.98 2.75 10.71
C ALA A 222 6.24 2.49 11.52
N LEU A 223 7.39 2.76 10.88
CA LEU A 223 8.71 2.72 11.46
C LEU A 223 9.31 4.13 11.35
N GLY A 224 9.92 4.63 12.42
CA GLY A 224 10.47 5.98 12.44
C GLY A 224 11.23 6.30 13.72
N SER A 225 11.70 7.54 13.85
CA SER A 225 12.29 8.04 15.09
C SER A 225 11.28 7.99 16.25
N GLU A 226 11.74 7.87 17.48
CA GLU A 226 10.88 7.92 18.67
C GLU A 226 10.02 9.20 18.72
N THR A 227 10.54 10.30 18.22
CA THR A 227 9.85 11.58 18.13
C THR A 227 8.63 11.48 17.19
N LEU A 228 8.81 10.93 15.98
CA LEU A 228 7.70 10.75 15.04
C LEU A 228 6.67 9.75 15.58
N ILE A 229 7.12 8.64 16.13
CA ILE A 229 6.24 7.60 16.67
C ILE A 229 5.44 8.11 17.88
N SER A 230 6.08 8.83 18.80
CA SER A 230 5.37 9.41 19.96
C SER A 230 4.33 10.46 19.54
N THR A 231 4.59 11.22 18.48
CA THR A 231 3.63 12.17 17.90
C THR A 231 2.42 11.44 17.31
N LEU A 232 2.65 10.36 16.52
CA LEU A 232 1.56 9.51 16.01
C LEU A 232 0.72 8.91 17.15
N GLU A 233 1.36 8.43 18.21
CA GLU A 233 0.68 7.87 19.38
C GLU A 233 -0.17 8.94 20.08
N ALA A 234 0.32 10.17 20.22
CA ALA A 234 -0.43 11.26 20.83
C ALA A 234 -1.68 11.60 19.99
N VAL A 235 -1.56 11.70 18.67
CA VAL A 235 -2.70 11.97 17.77
C VAL A 235 -3.68 10.80 17.79
N LYS A 236 -3.21 9.56 17.64
CA LYS A 236 -4.06 8.36 17.75
C LYS A 236 -4.84 8.32 19.05
N ASN A 237 -4.18 8.52 20.18
CA ASN A 237 -4.82 8.48 21.50
C ASN A 237 -5.82 9.62 21.73
N SER A 238 -5.70 10.71 20.99
CA SER A 238 -6.67 11.81 20.98
C SER A 238 -7.90 11.55 20.10
N TYR A 239 -7.82 10.53 19.24
CA TYR A 239 -8.83 10.14 18.26
C TYR A 239 -9.49 8.80 18.60
N ASN A 240 -8.68 7.71 18.75
CA ASN A 240 -9.11 6.36 19.09
C ASN A 240 -7.99 5.58 19.80
N SER A 241 -8.08 5.45 21.13
CA SER A 241 -7.02 4.81 21.92
C SER A 241 -6.89 3.29 21.69
N TYR A 242 -7.96 2.61 21.27
CA TYR A 242 -8.01 1.16 21.07
C TYR A 242 -8.26 0.82 19.59
N THR A 243 -7.39 1.27 18.72
CA THR A 243 -7.54 1.15 17.27
C THR A 243 -7.50 -0.30 16.78
N MET A 244 -6.70 -1.16 17.43
CA MET A 244 -6.49 -2.55 17.03
C MET A 244 -7.30 -3.49 17.92
N ASP A 245 -8.02 -4.44 17.32
CA ASP A 245 -8.74 -5.47 18.06
C ASP A 245 -7.81 -6.60 18.55
N ALA A 246 -8.28 -7.38 19.53
CA ALA A 246 -7.50 -8.42 20.19
C ALA A 246 -7.08 -9.56 19.24
N ILE A 247 -7.92 -9.89 18.25
CA ILE A 247 -7.63 -10.94 17.26
C ILE A 247 -6.57 -10.43 16.28
N ALA A 248 -6.72 -9.20 15.78
CA ALA A 248 -5.74 -8.59 14.89
C ALA A 248 -4.34 -8.54 15.53
N LEU A 249 -4.25 -8.17 16.81
CA LEU A 249 -2.97 -8.14 17.52
C LEU A 249 -2.33 -9.54 17.61
N ALA A 250 -3.09 -10.56 17.98
CA ALA A 250 -2.58 -11.93 18.11
C ALA A 250 -2.20 -12.54 16.75
N VAL A 251 -3.04 -12.36 15.74
CA VAL A 251 -2.80 -12.83 14.36
C VAL A 251 -1.62 -12.10 13.73
N GLY A 252 -1.52 -10.79 13.96
CA GLY A 252 -0.41 -9.97 13.48
C GLY A 252 0.93 -10.45 14.01
N GLU A 253 1.05 -10.68 15.33
CA GLU A 253 2.26 -11.21 15.96
C GLU A 253 2.66 -12.56 15.35
N ALA A 254 1.74 -13.51 15.26
CA ALA A 254 2.02 -14.82 14.68
C ALA A 254 2.50 -14.73 13.22
N SER A 255 1.89 -13.84 12.44
CA SER A 255 2.28 -13.63 11.04
C SER A 255 3.66 -12.97 10.90
N ILE A 256 3.99 -12.00 11.76
CA ILE A 256 5.32 -11.33 11.72
C ILE A 256 6.43 -12.31 12.09
N ARG A 257 6.20 -13.20 13.06
CA ARG A 257 7.18 -14.19 13.51
C ARG A 257 7.41 -15.34 12.52
N ASP A 258 6.50 -15.60 11.57
CA ASP A 258 6.66 -16.63 10.54
C ASP A 258 7.37 -16.07 9.31
N GLU A 259 8.67 -15.84 9.42
CA GLU A 259 9.48 -15.26 8.36
C GLU A 259 9.69 -16.23 7.19
N ASP A 260 9.83 -17.53 7.46
CA ASP A 260 10.08 -18.55 6.41
C ASP A 260 8.91 -18.66 5.43
N TYR A 261 7.69 -18.76 5.96
CA TYR A 261 6.49 -18.79 5.13
C TYR A 261 6.30 -17.49 4.34
N PHE A 262 6.50 -16.36 5.01
CA PHE A 262 6.46 -15.04 4.38
C PHE A 262 7.41 -14.93 3.19
N GLN A 263 8.69 -15.27 3.37
CA GLN A 263 9.70 -15.24 2.32
C GLN A 263 9.36 -16.22 1.17
N GLN A 264 8.83 -17.38 1.50
CA GLN A 264 8.41 -18.38 0.50
C GLN A 264 7.27 -17.83 -0.36
N THR A 265 6.25 -17.22 0.23
CA THR A 265 5.09 -16.70 -0.50
C THR A 265 5.45 -15.47 -1.34
N CYS A 266 6.28 -14.56 -0.83
CA CYS A 266 6.79 -13.42 -1.58
C CYS A 266 7.58 -13.88 -2.82
N ARG A 267 8.48 -14.86 -2.68
CA ARG A 267 9.21 -15.45 -3.82
C ARG A 267 8.27 -16.09 -4.85
N LYS A 268 7.24 -16.83 -4.42
CA LYS A 268 6.25 -17.41 -5.34
C LYS A 268 5.54 -16.33 -6.15
N VAL A 269 5.06 -15.27 -5.48
CA VAL A 269 4.38 -14.17 -6.17
C VAL A 269 5.31 -13.47 -7.15
N SER A 270 6.55 -13.16 -6.77
CA SER A 270 7.52 -12.52 -7.66
C SER A 270 7.87 -13.40 -8.86
N THR A 271 8.07 -14.70 -8.67
CA THR A 271 8.34 -15.65 -9.76
C THR A 271 7.15 -15.73 -10.74
N THR A 272 5.92 -15.83 -10.21
CA THR A 272 4.70 -15.85 -11.04
C THR A 272 4.51 -14.52 -11.77
N ARG A 273 4.83 -13.38 -11.13
CA ARG A 273 4.82 -12.06 -11.75
C ARG A 273 5.72 -12.02 -12.97
N ASP A 274 6.99 -12.41 -12.78
CA ASP A 274 8.01 -12.29 -13.82
C ASP A 274 7.70 -13.22 -15.01
N ARG A 275 7.28 -14.46 -14.75
CA ARG A 275 6.78 -15.40 -15.77
C ARG A 275 5.58 -14.82 -16.53
N SER A 276 4.64 -14.22 -15.82
CA SER A 276 3.44 -13.63 -16.43
C SER A 276 3.77 -12.39 -17.25
N ALA A 277 4.75 -11.59 -16.84
CA ALA A 277 5.23 -10.45 -17.61
C ALA A 277 5.80 -10.89 -18.96
N GLU A 278 6.60 -11.96 -19.01
CA GLU A 278 7.11 -12.51 -20.27
C GLU A 278 5.99 -13.04 -21.16
N ALA A 279 5.01 -13.75 -20.59
CA ALA A 279 3.87 -14.26 -21.34
C ALA A 279 3.02 -13.12 -21.95
N LEU A 280 2.82 -12.02 -21.21
CA LEU A 280 2.12 -10.82 -21.69
C LEU A 280 2.91 -10.10 -22.81
N ARG A 281 4.24 -9.98 -22.67
CA ARG A 281 5.10 -9.44 -23.75
C ARG A 281 5.00 -10.27 -25.02
N ALA A 282 4.97 -11.60 -24.90
CA ALA A 282 4.78 -12.51 -26.05
C ALA A 282 3.42 -12.34 -26.74
N LEU A 283 2.41 -11.79 -26.04
CA LEU A 283 1.11 -11.41 -26.59
C LEU A 283 1.08 -9.98 -27.16
N GLY A 284 2.19 -9.26 -27.18
CA GLY A 284 2.31 -7.91 -27.72
C GLY A 284 2.02 -6.78 -26.72
N PHE A 285 1.87 -7.08 -25.42
CA PHE A 285 1.75 -6.04 -24.42
C PHE A 285 3.09 -5.36 -24.13
N THR A 286 3.05 -4.06 -23.93
CA THR A 286 4.09 -3.34 -23.20
C THR A 286 3.83 -3.55 -21.71
N VAL A 287 4.80 -4.13 -21.00
CA VAL A 287 4.73 -4.42 -19.57
C VAL A 287 5.79 -3.62 -18.85
N LEU A 288 5.38 -2.70 -17.98
CA LEU A 288 6.32 -1.92 -17.18
C LEU A 288 7.07 -2.83 -16.19
N PRO A 289 8.35 -2.53 -15.89
CA PRO A 289 9.05 -3.18 -14.79
C PRO A 289 8.28 -3.03 -13.49
N SER A 290 8.11 -4.13 -12.75
CA SER A 290 7.34 -4.11 -11.50
C SER A 290 8.12 -4.76 -10.36
N LEU A 291 8.11 -4.07 -9.21
CA LEU A 291 8.63 -4.55 -7.93
C LEU A 291 7.48 -4.77 -6.91
N THR A 292 6.27 -5.04 -7.43
CA THR A 292 5.05 -5.21 -6.64
C THR A 292 4.42 -6.59 -6.87
N ASN A 293 3.25 -6.85 -6.28
CA ASN A 293 2.43 -8.03 -6.56
C ASN A 293 1.41 -7.79 -7.69
N PHE A 294 1.70 -6.89 -8.63
CA PHE A 294 0.88 -6.64 -9.80
C PHE A 294 1.73 -6.23 -11.00
N LEU A 295 1.16 -6.28 -12.18
CA LEU A 295 1.72 -5.79 -13.43
C LEU A 295 0.91 -4.60 -13.93
N PHE A 296 1.58 -3.62 -14.53
CA PHE A 296 0.97 -2.47 -15.19
C PHE A 296 1.29 -2.52 -16.67
N VAL A 297 0.26 -2.67 -17.51
CA VAL A 297 0.41 -3.10 -18.89
C VAL A 297 -0.47 -2.29 -19.84
N THR A 298 -0.02 -2.12 -21.10
CA THR A 298 -0.81 -1.57 -22.19
C THR A 298 -0.60 -2.39 -23.46
N HIS A 299 -1.56 -2.34 -24.40
CA HIS A 299 -1.46 -3.04 -25.68
C HIS A 299 -1.61 -2.04 -26.84
N PRO A 300 -0.69 -2.03 -27.84
CA PRO A 300 -0.67 -0.99 -28.88
C PRO A 300 -1.89 -1.05 -29.82
N ASN A 301 -2.41 -2.24 -30.08
CA ASN A 301 -3.48 -2.47 -31.07
C ASN A 301 -4.86 -2.69 -30.46
N LYS A 302 -4.99 -2.82 -29.13
CA LYS A 302 -6.27 -3.03 -28.44
C LYS A 302 -6.38 -2.11 -27.23
N LYS A 303 -7.45 -1.36 -27.14
CA LYS A 303 -7.64 -0.39 -26.05
C LYS A 303 -7.88 -1.09 -24.70
N ALA A 304 -7.32 -0.54 -23.64
CA ALA A 304 -7.46 -1.08 -22.29
C ALA A 304 -8.93 -1.24 -21.83
N PRO A 305 -9.86 -0.29 -22.07
CA PRO A 305 -11.26 -0.49 -21.70
C PRO A 305 -11.91 -1.68 -22.42
N ASP A 306 -11.52 -1.98 -23.66
CA ASP A 306 -12.09 -3.12 -24.41
C ASP A 306 -11.57 -4.45 -23.85
N ILE A 307 -10.27 -4.53 -23.54
CA ILE A 307 -9.67 -5.72 -22.87
C ILE A 307 -10.30 -5.91 -21.49
N PHE A 308 -10.46 -4.83 -20.73
CA PHE A 308 -11.09 -4.86 -19.39
C PHE A 308 -12.52 -5.42 -19.46
N ALA A 309 -13.34 -4.92 -20.41
CA ALA A 309 -14.71 -5.39 -20.58
C ALA A 309 -14.78 -6.87 -20.99
N ALA A 310 -13.96 -7.29 -21.96
CA ALA A 310 -13.93 -8.67 -22.45
C ALA A 310 -13.45 -9.67 -21.39
N LEU A 311 -12.45 -9.32 -20.58
CA LEU A 311 -12.00 -10.15 -19.45
C LEU A 311 -13.09 -10.28 -18.39
N ARG A 312 -13.80 -9.19 -18.10
CA ARG A 312 -14.90 -9.19 -17.13
C ARG A 312 -16.04 -10.13 -17.56
N GLU A 313 -16.40 -10.16 -18.85
CA GLU A 313 -17.38 -11.11 -19.41
C GLU A 313 -16.95 -12.58 -19.21
N LYS A 314 -15.65 -12.84 -19.20
CA LYS A 314 -15.06 -14.15 -18.92
C LYS A 314 -14.88 -14.45 -17.42
N GLY A 315 -15.38 -13.58 -16.52
CA GLY A 315 -15.24 -13.75 -15.07
C GLY A 315 -13.86 -13.41 -14.51
N ILE A 316 -12.99 -12.70 -15.29
CA ILE A 316 -11.66 -12.29 -14.87
C ILE A 316 -11.69 -10.79 -14.56
N PHE A 317 -11.48 -10.44 -13.29
CA PHE A 317 -11.55 -9.07 -12.80
C PHE A 317 -10.15 -8.50 -12.61
N ILE A 318 -9.80 -7.48 -13.39
CA ILE A 318 -8.58 -6.70 -13.30
C ILE A 318 -8.91 -5.24 -12.96
N ARG A 319 -7.93 -4.36 -12.83
CA ARG A 319 -8.17 -2.94 -12.56
C ARG A 319 -7.90 -2.09 -13.80
N TYR A 320 -8.82 -1.20 -14.09
CA TYR A 320 -8.72 -0.16 -15.11
C TYR A 320 -8.86 1.22 -14.46
N PHE A 321 -8.12 2.22 -14.97
CA PHE A 321 -8.13 3.60 -14.49
C PHE A 321 -8.51 4.55 -15.63
N LYS A 322 -9.64 5.24 -15.47
CA LYS A 322 -10.06 6.28 -16.44
C LYS A 322 -9.45 7.63 -16.03
N LEU A 323 -8.12 7.70 -16.06
CA LEU A 323 -7.35 8.89 -15.68
C LEU A 323 -6.37 9.26 -16.80
N PRO A 324 -6.06 10.57 -17.00
CA PRO A 324 -5.09 11.01 -18.00
C PRO A 324 -3.77 10.25 -17.88
N ARG A 325 -3.09 10.02 -19.02
CA ARG A 325 -1.83 9.28 -19.17
C ARG A 325 -1.90 7.76 -18.89
N ILE A 326 -2.88 7.28 -18.12
CA ILE A 326 -3.04 5.85 -17.79
C ILE A 326 -4.37 5.24 -18.23
N ASP A 327 -5.17 5.96 -18.99
CA ASP A 327 -6.46 5.52 -19.53
C ASP A 327 -6.35 4.40 -20.60
N ASN A 328 -5.13 4.10 -21.06
CA ASN A 328 -4.86 2.93 -21.90
C ASN A 328 -3.99 1.86 -21.19
N TYR A 329 -3.96 1.88 -19.85
CA TYR A 329 -3.24 0.91 -19.05
C TYR A 329 -4.19 0.07 -18.20
N LEU A 330 -3.76 -1.15 -17.90
CA LEU A 330 -4.43 -2.11 -17.02
C LEU A 330 -3.49 -2.49 -15.89
N ARG A 331 -4.00 -2.57 -14.66
CA ARG A 331 -3.27 -3.14 -13.54
C ARG A 331 -3.81 -4.54 -13.24
N ILE A 332 -2.94 -5.53 -13.31
CA ILE A 332 -3.25 -6.94 -13.15
C ILE A 332 -2.56 -7.45 -11.88
N THR A 333 -3.33 -7.77 -10.85
CA THR A 333 -2.81 -8.41 -9.65
C THR A 333 -2.25 -9.80 -10.00
N VAL A 334 -1.13 -10.17 -9.42
CA VAL A 334 -0.55 -11.49 -9.60
C VAL A 334 -1.32 -12.51 -8.76
N GLY A 335 -1.97 -13.46 -9.44
CA GLY A 335 -2.67 -14.58 -8.83
C GLY A 335 -1.75 -15.79 -8.65
N THR A 336 -2.36 -16.97 -8.41
CA THR A 336 -1.64 -18.26 -8.53
C THR A 336 -1.21 -18.51 -9.97
N ASP A 337 -0.28 -19.44 -10.17
CA ASP A 337 0.15 -19.85 -11.53
C ASP A 337 -1.05 -20.25 -12.40
N GLU A 338 -1.99 -21.04 -11.84
CA GLU A 338 -3.21 -21.45 -12.54
C GLU A 338 -4.11 -20.26 -12.93
N GLN A 339 -4.26 -19.28 -12.03
CA GLN A 339 -5.06 -18.08 -12.31
C GLN A 339 -4.43 -17.23 -13.41
N MET A 340 -3.11 -17.09 -13.39
CA MET A 340 -2.38 -16.36 -14.43
C MET A 340 -2.40 -17.08 -15.77
N ASP A 341 -2.32 -18.40 -15.79
CA ASP A 341 -2.43 -19.20 -17.03
C ASP A 341 -3.83 -19.05 -17.66
N LYS A 342 -4.89 -19.05 -16.86
CA LYS A 342 -6.26 -18.76 -17.32
C LYS A 342 -6.41 -17.34 -17.88
N LEU A 343 -5.80 -16.35 -17.23
CA LEU A 343 -5.77 -14.96 -17.74
C LEU A 343 -5.08 -14.90 -19.11
N ILE A 344 -3.90 -15.51 -19.25
CA ILE A 344 -3.14 -15.54 -20.51
C ILE A 344 -3.93 -16.25 -21.62
N ALA A 345 -4.59 -17.36 -21.32
CA ALA A 345 -5.45 -18.07 -22.28
C ALA A 345 -6.62 -17.19 -22.73
N ALA A 346 -7.30 -16.51 -21.80
CA ALA A 346 -8.38 -15.58 -22.11
C ALA A 346 -7.91 -14.40 -22.98
N LEU A 347 -6.73 -13.85 -22.70
CA LEU A 347 -6.16 -12.75 -23.50
C LEU A 347 -5.83 -13.20 -24.92
N LYS A 348 -5.37 -14.41 -25.15
CA LYS A 348 -5.13 -14.96 -26.52
C LYS A 348 -6.41 -15.02 -27.37
N GLU A 349 -7.56 -15.23 -26.73
CA GLU A 349 -8.86 -15.25 -27.44
C GLU A 349 -9.41 -13.84 -27.69
N ILE A 350 -9.00 -12.88 -26.87
CA ILE A 350 -9.49 -11.49 -26.95
C ILE A 350 -8.70 -10.68 -27.99
N LEU A 351 -7.40 -10.93 -28.11
CA LEU A 351 -6.49 -10.19 -29.00
C LEU A 351 -6.59 -10.67 -30.45
#